data_c2dc8692b2fd4e65f6ab037d31323bc1
#
_entry.id   c2dc8692b2fd4e65f6ab037d31323bc1
#
_cell.length_a   1.000
_cell.length_b   1.000
_cell.length_c   1.000
_cell.angle_alpha   90.00
_cell.angle_beta   90.00
_cell.angle_gamma   90.00
#
_symmetry.space_group_name_H-M   'P 1'
#
loop_
_entity.id
_entity.type
_entity.pdbx_description
1 polymer ?
#
loop_
_entity_poly.entity_id
_entity_poly.type
_entity_poly.pdbx_seq_one_letter_code
_entity_poly.pdbx_strand_id
1 'polypeptide(L)'
;MGRRRVLSAVITCLAVAAVSDAQDERFPNTKSLGRAAVEYRDDTIHLVAAYYYSQRSHDSLWLLIEAAVSTEERMSMSRAAFRLIAPDGEEIVLAEQTQFARDSDRTRPLLQNARTTRHAVASYIRRRNFTEALRFFTVPFGPVVQDEFVVDKNRVVYGDLFFTAPTGLWEDGTYSLIVEQNGVRAAVPIILE
;
A
#
# COMPACT_ATOMS: atom_id res chain seq x y z
N MET A 1 -61.34 -47.45 1.83
CA MET A 1 -61.14 -45.98 1.86
C MET A 1 -59.71 -45.69 2.33
N GLY A 2 -58.78 -45.54 1.40
CA GLY A 2 -57.37 -45.32 1.69
C GLY A 2 -56.98 -43.90 1.36
N ARG A 3 -56.59 -43.08 2.38
CA ARG A 3 -56.04 -41.72 2.20
C ARG A 3 -54.58 -41.76 1.89
N ARG A 4 -54.19 -41.45 0.66
CA ARG A 4 -52.80 -41.20 0.26
C ARG A 4 -52.39 -39.82 0.78
N ARG A 5 -51.37 -39.81 1.65
CA ARG A 5 -50.65 -38.58 2.05
C ARG A 5 -49.60 -38.27 1.02
N VAL A 6 -49.70 -37.13 0.35
CA VAL A 6 -48.65 -36.56 -0.52
C VAL A 6 -47.70 -35.76 0.36
N LEU A 7 -46.47 -36.23 0.47
CA LEU A 7 -45.39 -35.42 1.08
C LEU A 7 -44.84 -34.46 0.01
N SER A 8 -45.08 -33.17 0.19
CA SER A 8 -44.38 -32.10 -0.58
C SER A 8 -43.01 -31.87 0.03
N ALA A 9 -41.98 -32.23 -0.70
CA ALA A 9 -40.61 -31.85 -0.36
C ALA A 9 -40.34 -30.43 -0.85
N VAL A 10 -40.14 -29.50 0.09
CA VAL A 10 -39.70 -28.14 -0.19
C VAL A 10 -38.17 -28.17 -0.32
N ILE A 11 -37.66 -28.03 -1.54
CA ILE A 11 -36.23 -27.87 -1.81
C ILE A 11 -35.91 -26.39 -1.62
N THR A 12 -35.29 -26.06 -0.50
CA THR A 12 -34.75 -24.72 -0.24
C THR A 12 -33.41 -24.60 -0.95
N CYS A 13 -33.38 -23.96 -2.12
CA CYS A 13 -32.12 -23.58 -2.78
C CYS A 13 -31.47 -22.44 -1.98
N LEU A 14 -30.41 -22.75 -1.23
CA LEU A 14 -29.49 -21.74 -0.71
C LEU A 14 -28.71 -21.16 -1.89
N ALA A 15 -29.05 -19.95 -2.31
CA ALA A 15 -28.23 -19.16 -3.20
C ALA A 15 -27.00 -18.65 -2.39
N VAL A 16 -25.86 -19.30 -2.56
CA VAL A 16 -24.59 -18.75 -2.11
C VAL A 16 -24.28 -17.58 -3.03
N ALA A 17 -24.50 -16.36 -2.55
CA ALA A 17 -24.02 -15.16 -3.22
C ALA A 17 -22.49 -15.19 -3.18
N ALA A 18 -21.87 -15.54 -4.30
CA ALA A 18 -20.45 -15.27 -4.51
C ALA A 18 -20.27 -13.76 -4.46
N VAL A 19 -19.61 -13.27 -3.42
CA VAL A 19 -19.11 -11.89 -3.38
C VAL A 19 -18.01 -11.85 -4.43
N SER A 20 -18.34 -11.46 -5.67
CA SER A 20 -17.37 -11.05 -6.66
C SER A 20 -16.68 -9.81 -6.08
N ASP A 21 -15.39 -9.90 -5.75
CA ASP A 21 -14.54 -8.74 -5.63
C ASP A 21 -14.59 -8.01 -6.99
N ALA A 22 -15.43 -6.99 -7.09
CA ALA A 22 -15.48 -6.14 -8.25
C ALA A 22 -14.14 -5.38 -8.28
N GLN A 23 -13.25 -5.83 -9.15
CA GLN A 23 -11.99 -5.16 -9.40
C GLN A 23 -12.30 -3.74 -9.89
N ASP A 24 -11.81 -2.72 -9.19
CA ASP A 24 -11.99 -1.33 -9.62
C ASP A 24 -11.26 -1.16 -10.97
N GLU A 25 -12.00 -0.83 -12.03
CA GLU A 25 -11.46 -0.65 -13.38
C GLU A 25 -10.33 0.38 -13.45
N ARG A 26 -10.28 1.29 -12.48
CA ARG A 26 -9.22 2.30 -12.37
C ARG A 26 -7.88 1.70 -11.89
N PHE A 27 -7.92 0.55 -11.22
CA PHE A 27 -6.74 -0.12 -10.67
C PHE A 27 -6.68 -1.58 -11.13
N PRO A 28 -6.36 -1.81 -12.42
CA PRO A 28 -6.19 -3.17 -12.92
C PRO A 28 -5.03 -3.87 -12.20
N ASN A 29 -5.05 -5.20 -12.14
CA ASN A 29 -4.03 -6.03 -11.50
C ASN A 29 -3.87 -5.80 -9.99
N THR A 30 -4.83 -5.14 -9.33
CA THR A 30 -4.83 -4.95 -7.89
C THR A 30 -5.69 -5.99 -7.18
N LYS A 31 -5.31 -6.29 -5.95
CA LYS A 31 -6.05 -7.18 -5.06
C LYS A 31 -6.01 -6.64 -3.64
N SER A 32 -7.16 -6.58 -2.97
CA SER A 32 -7.22 -6.29 -1.55
C SER A 32 -6.59 -7.43 -0.73
N LEU A 33 -5.71 -7.10 0.20
CA LEU A 33 -5.08 -8.04 1.13
C LEU A 33 -5.64 -7.90 2.56
N GLY A 34 -6.75 -7.18 2.70
CA GLY A 34 -7.40 -6.91 3.97
C GLY A 34 -7.93 -5.47 4.00
N ARG A 35 -8.13 -4.93 5.21
CA ARG A 35 -8.82 -3.65 5.36
C ARG A 35 -8.09 -2.46 4.76
N ALA A 36 -6.77 -2.38 4.93
CA ALA A 36 -5.95 -1.27 4.48
C ALA A 36 -4.60 -1.74 3.94
N ALA A 37 -4.63 -2.83 3.18
CA ALA A 37 -3.49 -3.35 2.47
C ALA A 37 -3.93 -3.79 1.08
N VAL A 38 -3.12 -3.50 0.07
CA VAL A 38 -3.40 -3.75 -1.33
C VAL A 38 -2.14 -4.24 -2.03
N GLU A 39 -2.33 -5.18 -2.92
CA GLU A 39 -1.32 -5.76 -3.79
C GLU A 39 -1.59 -5.32 -5.23
N TYR A 40 -0.56 -4.91 -5.94
CA TYR A 40 -0.52 -4.83 -7.40
C TYR A 40 0.50 -5.85 -7.89
N ARG A 41 0.13 -6.59 -8.93
CA ARG A 41 1.05 -7.54 -9.53
C ARG A 41 0.78 -7.71 -11.02
N ASP A 42 1.84 -7.54 -11.80
CA ASP A 42 1.90 -7.93 -13.21
C ASP A 42 3.19 -8.73 -13.49
N ASP A 43 3.55 -8.86 -14.77
CA ASP A 43 4.75 -9.59 -15.21
C ASP A 43 6.06 -8.80 -14.98
N THR A 44 6.00 -7.53 -14.57
CA THR A 44 7.16 -6.65 -14.44
C THR A 44 7.44 -6.24 -13.01
N ILE A 45 6.41 -5.98 -12.21
CA ILE A 45 6.50 -5.45 -10.86
C ILE A 45 5.49 -6.07 -9.92
N HIS A 46 5.92 -6.27 -8.68
CA HIS A 46 5.08 -6.65 -7.57
C HIS A 46 5.19 -5.60 -6.47
N LEU A 47 4.10 -4.87 -6.23
CA LEU A 47 3.97 -3.84 -5.21
C LEU A 47 2.96 -4.28 -4.16
N VAL A 48 3.29 -4.15 -2.89
CA VAL A 48 2.35 -4.26 -1.78
C VAL A 48 2.41 -2.96 -0.99
N ALA A 49 1.26 -2.35 -0.76
CA ALA A 49 1.16 -1.16 0.07
C ALA A 49 0.20 -1.42 1.24
N ALA A 50 0.53 -0.90 2.42
CA ALA A 50 -0.32 -0.95 3.59
C ALA A 50 -0.36 0.43 4.26
N TYR A 51 -1.56 0.88 4.57
CA TYR A 51 -1.84 2.18 5.18
C TYR A 51 -2.79 2.03 6.39
N TYR A 52 -2.70 0.89 7.05
CA TYR A 52 -3.63 0.50 8.12
C TYR A 52 -3.68 1.53 9.26
N TYR A 53 -2.52 2.01 9.70
CA TYR A 53 -2.47 3.05 10.72
C TYR A 53 -3.04 4.38 10.20
N SER A 54 -2.68 4.76 8.99
CA SER A 54 -3.03 6.05 8.41
C SER A 54 -4.46 6.14 7.91
N GLN A 55 -5.14 5.03 7.67
CA GLN A 55 -6.51 5.06 7.15
C GLN A 55 -7.46 5.93 7.98
N ARG A 56 -7.32 5.90 9.32
CA ARG A 56 -8.20 6.61 10.27
C ARG A 56 -7.46 7.43 11.32
N SER A 57 -6.16 7.38 11.31
CA SER A 57 -5.35 7.95 12.39
C SER A 57 -4.11 8.67 11.82
N HIS A 58 -4.20 9.16 10.58
CA HIS A 58 -3.14 9.96 9.99
C HIS A 58 -3.00 11.30 10.74
N ASP A 59 -1.80 11.84 10.72
CA ASP A 59 -1.56 13.22 11.15
C ASP A 59 -2.17 14.18 10.12
N SER A 60 -2.60 15.37 10.52
CA SER A 60 -3.20 16.32 9.58
C SER A 60 -2.28 16.69 8.41
N LEU A 61 -0.97 16.73 8.64
CA LEU A 61 0.03 17.06 7.64
C LEU A 61 0.72 15.82 7.05
N TRP A 62 0.96 14.79 7.88
CA TRP A 62 1.80 13.64 7.53
C TRP A 62 0.98 12.38 7.27
N LEU A 63 1.20 11.75 6.12
CA LEU A 63 0.65 10.45 5.77
C LEU A 63 1.79 9.43 5.69
N LEU A 64 1.62 8.30 6.38
CA LEU A 64 2.53 7.16 6.35
C LEU A 64 1.91 6.01 5.56
N ILE A 65 2.63 5.51 4.56
CA ILE A 65 2.31 4.29 3.83
C ILE A 65 3.50 3.33 3.94
N GLU A 66 3.26 2.09 4.35
CA GLU A 66 4.25 1.03 4.28
C GLU A 66 4.21 0.39 2.89
N ALA A 67 5.34 0.23 2.23
CA ALA A 67 5.42 -0.37 0.91
C ALA A 67 6.49 -1.47 0.83
N ALA A 68 6.24 -2.46 -0.03
CA ALA A 68 7.22 -3.45 -0.43
C ALA A 68 7.20 -3.60 -1.94
N VAL A 69 8.37 -3.59 -2.56
CA VAL A 69 8.54 -3.63 -4.02
C VAL A 69 9.54 -4.72 -4.41
N SER A 70 9.23 -5.43 -5.48
CA SER A 70 10.12 -6.35 -6.19
C SER A 70 9.81 -6.26 -7.67
N THR A 71 10.79 -6.47 -8.54
CA THR A 71 10.62 -6.45 -10.00
C THR A 71 11.10 -7.77 -10.60
N GLU A 72 10.62 -8.13 -11.78
CA GLU A 72 11.11 -9.35 -12.45
C GLU A 72 12.56 -9.16 -12.93
N GLU A 73 12.85 -8.00 -13.51
CA GLU A 73 14.20 -7.63 -13.92
C GLU A 73 14.90 -6.77 -12.87
N ARG A 74 16.24 -6.90 -12.81
CA ARG A 74 17.05 -6.08 -11.91
C ARG A 74 17.07 -4.64 -12.38
N MET A 75 16.69 -3.72 -11.48
CA MET A 75 16.71 -2.29 -11.75
C MET A 75 17.03 -1.47 -10.51
N SER A 76 17.60 -0.28 -10.71
CA SER A 76 17.70 0.74 -9.67
C SER A 76 16.41 1.56 -9.66
N MET A 77 15.88 1.80 -8.47
CA MET A 77 14.75 2.69 -8.23
C MET A 77 15.19 3.81 -7.29
N SER A 78 14.70 5.01 -7.56
CA SER A 78 14.98 6.18 -6.73
C SER A 78 13.76 6.60 -5.90
N ARG A 79 13.97 7.52 -4.98
CA ARG A 79 12.92 8.22 -4.25
C ARG A 79 11.84 8.78 -5.19
N ALA A 80 12.24 9.35 -6.32
CA ALA A 80 11.32 9.94 -7.30
C ALA A 80 10.39 8.93 -8.01
N ALA A 81 10.67 7.62 -7.87
CA ALA A 81 9.78 6.59 -8.39
C ALA A 81 8.43 6.53 -7.65
N PHE A 82 8.33 7.09 -6.44
CA PHE A 82 7.15 7.02 -5.60
C PHE A 82 6.42 8.36 -5.55
N ARG A 83 5.14 8.37 -5.86
CA ARG A 83 4.27 9.54 -5.73
C ARG A 83 2.83 9.14 -5.41
N LEU A 84 2.08 10.05 -4.82
CA LEU A 84 0.63 9.94 -4.69
C LEU A 84 -0.05 10.85 -5.71
N ILE A 85 -1.18 10.40 -6.23
CA ILE A 85 -2.13 11.25 -6.94
C ILE A 85 -3.34 11.42 -6.03
N ALA A 86 -3.68 12.65 -5.72
CA ALA A 86 -4.84 13.00 -4.92
C ALA A 86 -6.16 12.77 -5.68
N PRO A 87 -7.32 12.74 -5.02
CA PRO A 87 -8.60 12.55 -5.66
C PRO A 87 -8.94 13.58 -6.74
N ASP A 88 -8.43 14.80 -6.62
CA ASP A 88 -8.57 15.90 -7.58
C ASP A 88 -7.53 15.86 -8.73
N GLY A 89 -6.58 14.92 -8.68
CA GLY A 89 -5.53 14.73 -9.68
C GLY A 89 -4.21 15.42 -9.37
N GLU A 90 -4.07 16.13 -8.23
CA GLU A 90 -2.79 16.73 -7.82
C GLU A 90 -1.74 15.65 -7.54
N GLU A 91 -0.52 15.86 -8.03
CA GLU A 91 0.61 14.98 -7.77
C GLU A 91 1.35 15.40 -6.50
N ILE A 92 1.48 14.46 -5.57
CA ILE A 92 2.14 14.64 -4.28
C ILE A 92 3.39 13.75 -4.25
N VAL A 93 4.56 14.37 -4.20
CA VAL A 93 5.84 13.67 -4.10
C VAL A 93 6.15 13.27 -2.66
N LEU A 94 7.08 12.32 -2.47
CA LEU A 94 7.59 11.99 -1.14
C LEU A 94 8.18 13.23 -0.45
N ALA A 95 7.88 13.37 0.82
CA ALA A 95 8.43 14.43 1.65
C ALA A 95 9.96 14.39 1.68
N GLU A 96 10.59 15.56 1.83
CA GLU A 96 12.03 15.64 1.97
C GLU A 96 12.50 15.13 3.34
N GLN A 97 13.69 14.50 3.39
CA GLN A 97 14.28 14.06 4.65
C GLN A 97 14.52 15.23 5.63
N THR A 98 14.85 16.41 5.12
CA THR A 98 15.04 17.61 5.93
C THR A 98 13.75 18.07 6.59
N GLN A 99 12.62 17.99 5.88
CA GLN A 99 11.30 18.28 6.42
C GLN A 99 10.91 17.24 7.47
N PHE A 100 11.08 15.93 7.14
CA PHE A 100 10.82 14.84 8.08
C PHE A 100 11.61 14.99 9.39
N ALA A 101 12.90 15.31 9.32
CA ALA A 101 13.74 15.50 10.49
C ALA A 101 13.35 16.75 11.31
N ARG A 102 12.94 17.85 10.65
CA ARG A 102 12.45 19.08 11.29
C ARG A 102 11.17 18.82 12.09
N ASP A 103 10.26 18.06 11.51
CA ASP A 103 8.95 17.77 12.09
C ASP A 103 8.98 16.50 12.97
N SER A 104 10.14 16.19 13.58
CA SER A 104 10.34 14.97 14.35
C SER A 104 9.35 14.77 15.50
N ASP A 105 8.80 15.84 16.05
CA ASP A 105 7.78 15.78 17.11
C ASP A 105 6.46 15.20 16.59
N ARG A 106 6.16 15.33 15.30
CA ARG A 106 4.98 14.77 14.63
C ARG A 106 5.27 13.40 14.01
N THR A 107 6.41 13.25 13.34
CA THR A 107 6.74 12.02 12.59
C THR A 107 7.17 10.87 13.49
N ARG A 108 7.82 11.14 14.63
CA ARG A 108 8.21 10.10 15.60
C ARG A 108 7.02 9.36 16.22
N PRO A 109 5.95 10.02 16.70
CA PRO A 109 4.74 9.34 17.15
C PRO A 109 4.09 8.47 16.05
N LEU A 110 4.05 8.94 14.80
CA LEU A 110 3.55 8.15 13.68
C LEU A 110 4.33 6.84 13.52
N LEU A 111 5.66 6.91 13.49
CA LEU A 111 6.52 5.72 13.42
C LEU A 111 6.32 4.78 14.61
N GLN A 112 6.20 5.31 15.82
CA GLN A 112 6.00 4.50 17.04
C GLN A 112 4.65 3.79 17.00
N ASN A 113 3.59 4.49 16.64
CA ASN A 113 2.25 3.93 16.56
C ASN A 113 2.13 2.92 15.41
N ALA A 114 2.68 3.23 14.24
CA ALA A 114 2.70 2.31 13.10
C ALA A 114 3.41 1.00 13.42
N ARG A 115 4.46 1.01 14.24
CA ARG A 115 5.17 -0.21 14.67
C ARG A 115 4.28 -1.21 15.40
N THR A 116 3.26 -0.75 16.12
CA THR A 116 2.30 -1.62 16.83
C THR A 116 1.22 -2.20 15.92
N THR A 117 0.96 -1.56 14.80
CA THR A 117 -0.04 -1.96 13.79
C THR A 117 0.60 -2.38 12.46
N ARG A 118 1.93 -2.46 12.43
CA ARG A 118 2.71 -2.70 11.22
C ARG A 118 2.26 -3.94 10.48
N HIS A 119 1.99 -3.75 9.22
CA HIS A 119 1.70 -4.84 8.30
C HIS A 119 3.01 -5.46 7.80
N ALA A 120 3.06 -6.77 7.74
CA ALA A 120 4.24 -7.46 7.20
C ALA A 120 4.25 -7.42 5.66
N VAL A 121 4.25 -6.21 5.06
CA VAL A 121 4.10 -5.99 3.60
C VAL A 121 5.06 -6.84 2.78
N ALA A 122 6.30 -6.99 3.24
CA ALA A 122 7.28 -7.82 2.57
C ALA A 122 6.92 -9.31 2.58
N SER A 123 6.07 -9.80 3.50
CA SER A 123 5.69 -11.22 3.58
C SER A 123 4.75 -11.66 2.47
N TYR A 124 4.05 -10.74 1.83
CA TYR A 124 3.16 -11.03 0.70
C TYR A 124 3.94 -11.31 -0.59
N ILE A 125 5.15 -10.76 -0.73
CA ILE A 125 6.00 -11.00 -1.89
C ILE A 125 6.77 -12.29 -1.68
N ARG A 126 6.34 -13.35 -2.33
CA ARG A 126 6.94 -14.69 -2.23
C ARG A 126 8.16 -14.83 -3.15
N ARG A 127 8.96 -15.90 -2.95
CA ARG A 127 10.11 -16.30 -3.79
C ARG A 127 11.28 -15.30 -3.79
N ARG A 128 11.55 -14.70 -2.65
CA ARG A 128 12.71 -13.83 -2.47
C ARG A 128 13.77 -14.49 -1.61
N ASN A 129 15.02 -14.25 -1.95
CA ASN A 129 16.16 -14.68 -1.15
C ASN A 129 16.66 -13.57 -0.22
N PHE A 130 16.40 -12.30 -0.60
CA PHE A 130 16.88 -11.14 0.12
C PHE A 130 15.75 -10.16 0.42
N THR A 131 15.83 -9.57 1.59
CA THR A 131 14.92 -8.52 2.03
C THR A 131 15.77 -7.35 2.50
N GLU A 132 15.54 -6.16 1.97
CA GLU A 132 16.29 -4.96 2.27
C GLU A 132 15.33 -3.86 2.75
N ALA A 133 15.75 -3.09 3.76
CA ALA A 133 14.95 -1.99 4.26
C ALA A 133 15.14 -0.73 3.40
N LEU A 134 14.04 -0.16 2.92
CA LEU A 134 13.98 1.15 2.32
C LEU A 134 14.33 2.23 3.37
N ARG A 135 15.23 3.14 3.04
CA ARG A 135 15.73 4.15 3.99
C ARG A 135 15.62 5.56 3.44
N PHE A 136 14.49 5.92 2.91
CA PHE A 136 14.23 7.31 2.48
C PHE A 136 14.11 8.27 3.65
N PHE A 137 13.75 7.74 4.83
CA PHE A 137 13.53 8.54 6.03
C PHE A 137 14.27 7.94 7.21
N THR A 138 14.91 8.79 7.99
CA THR A 138 15.60 8.41 9.21
C THR A 138 15.42 9.49 10.28
N VAL A 139 15.24 9.02 11.52
CA VAL A 139 15.23 9.91 12.67
C VAL A 139 16.65 10.45 12.92
N PRO A 140 16.80 11.60 13.61
CA PRO A 140 18.09 12.11 14.01
C PRO A 140 18.93 11.04 14.71
N PHE A 141 20.20 10.92 14.33
CA PHE A 141 21.15 9.88 14.78
C PHE A 141 20.82 8.45 14.31
N GLY A 142 19.89 8.29 13.37
CA GLY A 142 19.58 7.01 12.73
C GLY A 142 20.57 6.62 11.63
N PRO A 143 20.29 5.51 10.93
CA PRO A 143 21.12 5.07 9.80
C PRO A 143 21.14 6.11 8.67
N VAL A 144 22.13 5.99 7.79
CA VAL A 144 22.24 6.87 6.62
C VAL A 144 21.04 6.68 5.68
N VAL A 145 20.50 7.81 5.22
CA VAL A 145 19.46 7.85 4.17
C VAL A 145 20.03 7.33 2.86
N GLN A 146 19.23 6.60 2.12
CA GLN A 146 19.53 6.11 0.78
C GLN A 146 18.40 6.55 -0.16
N ASP A 147 18.74 7.36 -1.16
CA ASP A 147 17.77 7.84 -2.14
C ASP A 147 17.57 6.88 -3.33
N GLU A 148 18.43 5.87 -3.42
CA GLU A 148 18.36 4.82 -4.44
C GLU A 148 18.52 3.43 -3.81
N PHE A 149 17.88 2.45 -4.42
CA PHE A 149 17.96 1.04 -4.03
C PHE A 149 17.79 0.14 -5.26
N VAL A 150 18.25 -1.11 -5.14
CA VAL A 150 18.16 -2.10 -6.22
C VAL A 150 17.08 -3.11 -5.88
N VAL A 151 16.21 -3.38 -6.84
CA VAL A 151 15.19 -4.43 -6.79
C VAL A 151 15.40 -5.44 -7.90
N ASP A 152 15.01 -6.68 -7.66
CA ASP A 152 14.95 -7.76 -8.64
C ASP A 152 14.01 -8.88 -8.14
N LYS A 153 13.83 -9.94 -8.91
CA LYS A 153 12.95 -11.08 -8.55
C LYS A 153 13.35 -11.83 -7.28
N ASN A 154 14.59 -11.69 -6.82
CA ASN A 154 15.10 -12.33 -5.61
C ASN A 154 15.21 -11.37 -4.44
N ARG A 155 15.05 -10.06 -4.69
CA ARG A 155 15.20 -8.99 -3.71
C ARG A 155 13.92 -8.20 -3.57
N VAL A 156 13.44 -8.10 -2.34
CA VAL A 156 12.34 -7.22 -1.96
C VAL A 156 12.89 -6.08 -1.14
N VAL A 157 12.55 -4.86 -1.53
CA VAL A 157 12.83 -3.68 -0.73
C VAL A 157 11.51 -3.23 -0.09
N TYR A 158 11.51 -2.95 1.20
CA TYR A 158 10.34 -2.55 1.95
C TYR A 158 10.66 -1.44 2.95
N GLY A 159 9.68 -0.59 3.23
CA GLY A 159 9.84 0.48 4.21
C GLY A 159 8.70 1.47 4.22
N ASP A 160 8.98 2.56 4.90
CA ASP A 160 8.02 3.61 5.19
C ASP A 160 8.15 4.73 4.15
N LEU A 161 7.02 5.11 3.56
CA LEU A 161 6.86 6.24 2.66
C LEU A 161 6.11 7.34 3.40
N PHE A 162 6.68 8.54 3.46
CA PHE A 162 6.03 9.70 4.07
C PHE A 162 5.69 10.74 3.03
N PHE A 163 4.46 11.21 3.07
CA PHE A 163 3.93 12.29 2.24
C PHE A 163 3.42 13.41 3.12
N THR A 164 3.44 14.63 2.61
CA THR A 164 2.86 15.79 3.28
C THR A 164 1.67 16.31 2.49
N ALA A 165 0.59 16.67 3.21
CA ALA A 165 -0.60 17.23 2.60
C ALA A 165 -0.26 18.59 1.93
N PRO A 166 -0.58 18.79 0.64
CA PRO A 166 -0.29 20.04 -0.06
C PRO A 166 -0.96 21.26 0.58
N THR A 167 -2.19 21.08 1.03
CA THR A 167 -3.01 22.12 1.69
C THR A 167 -2.81 22.18 3.20
N GLY A 168 -1.95 21.30 3.77
CA GLY A 168 -1.75 21.18 5.22
C GLY A 168 -2.78 20.30 5.93
N LEU A 169 -3.71 19.68 5.18
CA LEU A 169 -4.71 18.75 5.68
C LEU A 169 -4.98 17.67 4.63
N TRP A 170 -5.02 16.41 5.07
CA TRP A 170 -5.48 15.29 4.24
C TRP A 170 -7.00 15.27 4.19
N GLU A 171 -7.54 15.08 3.00
CA GLU A 171 -8.98 14.94 2.77
C GLU A 171 -9.36 13.47 2.64
N ASP A 172 -10.59 13.14 3.02
CA ASP A 172 -11.15 11.81 2.79
C ASP A 172 -11.25 11.53 1.28
N GLY A 173 -10.92 10.32 0.89
CA GLY A 173 -11.01 9.94 -0.52
C GLY A 173 -10.05 8.84 -0.94
N THR A 174 -10.05 8.56 -2.24
CA THR A 174 -9.17 7.56 -2.84
C THR A 174 -7.99 8.23 -3.54
N TYR A 175 -6.83 8.10 -2.95
CA TYR A 175 -5.53 8.47 -3.52
C TYR A 175 -4.98 7.30 -4.33
N SER A 176 -4.07 7.57 -5.26
CA SER A 176 -3.36 6.53 -6.02
C SER A 176 -1.87 6.57 -5.67
N LEU A 177 -1.35 5.54 -5.00
CA LEU A 177 0.09 5.38 -4.88
C LEU A 177 0.63 4.84 -6.19
N ILE A 178 1.46 5.64 -6.84
CA ILE A 178 2.16 5.28 -8.08
C ILE A 178 3.61 4.93 -7.74
N VAL A 179 4.07 3.82 -8.29
CA VAL A 179 5.50 3.46 -8.35
C VAL A 179 5.88 3.34 -9.80
N GLU A 180 6.78 4.21 -10.28
CA GLU A 180 7.14 4.26 -11.69
C GLU A 180 8.61 4.58 -11.89
N GLN A 181 9.32 3.70 -12.63
CA GLN A 181 10.73 3.87 -12.95
C GLN A 181 11.05 3.09 -14.25
N ASN A 182 11.76 3.73 -15.20
CA ASN A 182 12.24 3.10 -16.43
C ASN A 182 11.18 2.34 -17.23
N GLY A 183 9.94 2.86 -17.28
CA GLY A 183 8.82 2.24 -18.01
C GLY A 183 8.10 1.13 -17.24
N VAL A 184 8.58 0.72 -16.07
CA VAL A 184 7.85 -0.17 -15.15
C VAL A 184 6.95 0.69 -14.27
N ARG A 185 5.66 0.34 -14.17
CA ARG A 185 4.68 1.13 -13.43
C ARG A 185 3.69 0.24 -12.69
N ALA A 186 3.44 0.58 -11.42
CA ALA A 186 2.37 0.03 -10.61
C ALA A 186 1.52 1.17 -10.02
N ALA A 187 0.22 0.92 -9.84
CA ALA A 187 -0.70 1.86 -9.22
C ALA A 187 -1.63 1.11 -8.26
N VAL A 188 -1.75 1.59 -7.02
CA VAL A 188 -2.64 1.01 -6.02
C VAL A 188 -3.47 2.08 -5.32
N PRO A 189 -4.76 1.79 -4.98
CA PRO A 189 -5.60 2.71 -4.23
C PRO A 189 -5.16 2.80 -2.77
N ILE A 190 -5.17 4.01 -2.24
CA ILE A 190 -5.00 4.35 -0.81
C ILE A 190 -6.24 5.10 -0.38
N ILE A 191 -7.05 4.52 0.49
CA ILE A 191 -8.34 5.06 0.90
C ILE A 191 -8.20 5.69 2.28
N LEU A 192 -8.44 7.00 2.39
CA LEU A 192 -8.50 7.74 3.66
C LEU A 192 -9.98 7.97 4.04
N GLU A 193 -10.32 7.78 5.34
CA GLU A 193 -11.68 7.85 5.91
C GLU A 193 -11.71 8.77 7.14
#